data_60cef9e6276dbe88c75a156bd444db42
#
_entry.id   60cef9e6276dbe88c75a156bd444db42
#
_cell.length_a   1.000
_cell.length_b   1.000
_cell.length_c   1.000
_cell.angle_alpha   90.00
_cell.angle_beta   90.00
_cell.angle_gamma   90.00
#
_symmetry.space_group_name_H-M   'P 1'
#
loop_
_entity.id
_entity.type
_entity.pdbx_description
1 polymer ?
#
loop_
_entity_poly.entity_id
_entity_poly.type
_entity_poly.pdbx_seq_one_letter_code
_entity_poly.pdbx_strand_id
1 'polypeptide(L)'
;MKKQYYLATLLIFLAILFQSCSNQDDNYVPVSPVVMDLSQVPYPKLSDYAFFEGDLKDQKPAYKVIPYKPASELFSNYAHKKRFVWMPNGSSASFDGAENVLDFPIGAVLIKTFYYDNVLPSNTTKIIETRLLIRKSDGWKAYDYIWNEAQTEALLDTEENGVFIPITFIENNVTKSLEYKIPSQTECVTCHKINPQQTGEITIPIGPKPQNLNTEFNYGTSVRNQLQKWTSEGYIDNTLPALATIKSTVDWKDTSKSLEDRARSYIDMNCAHCHRDGGHCDYVAQRFDYSNNDLNLFGVCLPPLFQIPDNPYIINAGDADHSEIIYRMNTNEGSEMMPIIGRSVVHEEGVQLMRDWINSMQIPCE
;
A
#
# COMPACT_ATOMS: atom_id res chain seq x y z
N MET A 1 72.93 -18.25 33.71
CA MET A 1 72.79 -17.10 32.82
C MET A 1 72.08 -17.44 31.48
N LYS A 2 72.45 -18.47 30.72
CA LYS A 2 71.83 -18.81 29.43
C LYS A 2 70.32 -19.11 29.49
N LYS A 3 69.81 -19.76 30.55
CA LYS A 3 68.39 -20.08 30.73
C LYS A 3 67.48 -18.85 30.92
N GLN A 4 67.99 -17.79 31.51
CA GLN A 4 67.22 -16.54 31.70
C GLN A 4 67.04 -15.76 30.41
N TYR A 5 67.96 -15.82 29.48
CA TYR A 5 67.83 -15.15 28.15
C TYR A 5 66.81 -15.87 27.28
N TYR A 6 66.74 -17.23 27.36
CA TYR A 6 65.68 -17.96 26.59
C TYR A 6 64.28 -17.69 27.09
N LEU A 7 64.09 -17.49 28.39
CA LEU A 7 62.78 -17.16 28.96
C LEU A 7 62.39 -15.71 28.60
N ALA A 8 63.32 -14.75 28.61
CA ALA A 8 63.08 -13.41 28.20
C ALA A 8 62.75 -13.27 26.68
N THR A 9 63.48 -13.98 25.81
CA THR A 9 63.18 -14.03 24.37
C THR A 9 61.84 -14.71 24.06
N LEU A 10 61.45 -15.75 24.78
CA LEU A 10 60.16 -16.43 24.61
C LEU A 10 59.00 -15.50 25.05
N LEU A 11 59.14 -14.74 26.13
CA LEU A 11 58.17 -13.78 26.59
C LEU A 11 58.02 -12.60 25.62
N ILE A 12 59.09 -12.13 25.02
CA ILE A 12 59.06 -11.06 24.01
C ILE A 12 58.38 -11.58 22.73
N PHE A 13 58.63 -12.83 22.31
CA PHE A 13 57.96 -13.44 21.14
C PHE A 13 56.47 -13.68 21.42
N LEU A 14 56.07 -14.07 22.63
CA LEU A 14 54.67 -14.17 23.03
C LEU A 14 53.96 -12.80 23.04
N ALA A 15 54.64 -11.76 23.52
CA ALA A 15 54.10 -10.39 23.55
C ALA A 15 53.86 -9.82 22.14
N ILE A 16 54.68 -10.21 21.15
CA ILE A 16 54.52 -9.77 19.74
C ILE A 16 53.34 -10.48 19.09
N LEU A 17 53.00 -11.71 19.51
CA LEU A 17 51.81 -12.43 18.98
C LEU A 17 50.49 -11.85 19.47
N PHE A 18 50.46 -11.10 20.55
CA PHE A 18 49.24 -10.44 21.04
C PHE A 18 49.03 -9.02 20.51
N GLN A 19 49.96 -8.44 19.75
CA GLN A 19 49.82 -7.12 19.15
C GLN A 19 49.23 -7.14 17.71
N SER A 20 48.85 -8.29 17.17
CA SER A 20 48.29 -8.43 15.81
C SER A 20 46.76 -8.54 15.78
N CYS A 21 46.08 -7.90 16.74
CA CYS A 21 44.68 -7.51 16.55
C CYS A 21 44.65 -5.99 16.63
N SER A 22 45.05 -5.31 15.55
CA SER A 22 44.57 -3.95 15.34
C SER A 22 43.07 -4.07 15.14
N ASN A 23 42.29 -3.56 16.08
CA ASN A 23 40.92 -3.14 15.80
C ASN A 23 40.99 -2.06 14.69
N GLN A 24 41.12 -2.47 13.44
CA GLN A 24 40.44 -1.71 12.40
C GLN A 24 38.96 -1.94 12.68
N ASP A 25 38.35 -0.97 13.36
CA ASP A 25 36.95 -0.72 13.21
C ASP A 25 36.78 -0.43 11.71
N ASP A 26 36.67 -1.48 10.92
CA ASP A 26 36.10 -1.38 9.59
C ASP A 26 34.72 -0.78 9.86
N ASN A 27 34.54 0.51 9.53
CA ASN A 27 33.24 1.15 9.51
C ASN A 27 32.39 0.42 8.48
N TYR A 28 31.95 -0.78 8.85
CA TYR A 28 31.02 -1.56 8.02
C TYR A 28 29.72 -0.77 7.91
N VAL A 29 29.51 -0.18 6.76
CA VAL A 29 28.22 0.43 6.40
C VAL A 29 27.37 -0.66 5.74
N PRO A 30 26.31 -1.11 6.40
CA PRO A 30 25.43 -2.11 5.80
C PRO A 30 24.92 -1.63 4.45
N VAL A 31 24.98 -2.49 3.44
CA VAL A 31 24.45 -2.22 2.11
C VAL A 31 23.19 -3.07 1.92
N SER A 32 22.17 -2.51 1.28
CA SER A 32 20.96 -3.27 0.95
C SER A 32 21.32 -4.45 0.03
N PRO A 33 20.86 -5.68 0.33
CA PRO A 33 21.08 -6.82 -0.54
C PRO A 33 20.17 -6.83 -1.77
N VAL A 34 19.25 -5.86 -1.88
CA VAL A 34 18.27 -5.80 -2.97
C VAL A 34 18.98 -5.69 -4.32
N VAL A 35 18.58 -6.57 -5.23
CA VAL A 35 19.06 -6.60 -6.63
C VAL A 35 18.04 -5.84 -7.48
N MET A 36 18.50 -4.77 -8.14
CA MET A 36 17.66 -3.93 -9.00
C MET A 36 18.45 -3.45 -10.21
N ASP A 37 18.32 -4.16 -11.31
CA ASP A 37 18.80 -3.71 -12.64
C ASP A 37 17.59 -3.33 -13.50
N LEU A 38 17.37 -2.03 -13.69
CA LEU A 38 16.22 -1.50 -14.42
C LEU A 38 16.16 -1.93 -15.88
N SER A 39 17.28 -2.41 -16.46
CA SER A 39 17.31 -2.94 -17.80
C SER A 39 16.82 -4.38 -17.90
N GLN A 40 16.79 -5.11 -16.76
CA GLN A 40 16.47 -6.55 -16.70
C GLN A 40 15.13 -6.84 -16.02
N VAL A 41 14.59 -5.88 -15.24
CA VAL A 41 13.29 -6.07 -14.58
C VAL A 41 12.15 -5.97 -15.60
N PRO A 42 11.11 -6.83 -15.47
CA PRO A 42 10.81 -7.69 -14.32
C PRO A 42 11.64 -8.98 -14.33
N TYR A 43 12.13 -9.41 -13.15
CA TYR A 43 12.76 -10.72 -12.98
C TYR A 43 11.70 -11.83 -12.99
N PRO A 44 12.04 -13.06 -13.37
CA PRO A 44 11.09 -14.18 -13.43
C PRO A 44 10.53 -14.59 -12.06
N LYS A 45 11.29 -14.38 -10.98
CA LYS A 45 10.95 -14.79 -9.62
C LYS A 45 11.02 -13.63 -8.64
N LEU A 46 10.13 -13.63 -7.66
CA LEU A 46 10.15 -12.62 -6.60
C LEU A 46 11.43 -12.69 -5.76
N SER A 47 11.96 -13.90 -5.53
CA SER A 47 13.21 -14.10 -4.80
C SER A 47 14.44 -13.47 -5.47
N ASP A 48 14.43 -13.29 -6.79
CA ASP A 48 15.54 -12.70 -7.54
C ASP A 48 15.83 -11.24 -7.16
N TYR A 49 14.85 -10.54 -6.57
CA TYR A 49 15.01 -9.17 -6.08
C TYR A 49 15.70 -9.08 -4.71
N ALA A 50 15.75 -10.16 -3.93
CA ALA A 50 16.27 -10.19 -2.56
C ALA A 50 15.63 -9.16 -1.61
N PHE A 51 14.31 -8.89 -1.77
CA PHE A 51 13.58 -7.99 -0.87
C PHE A 51 13.40 -8.54 0.54
N PHE A 52 13.48 -9.86 0.72
CA PHE A 52 13.19 -10.53 1.99
C PHE A 52 14.31 -11.45 2.39
N GLU A 53 14.51 -11.62 3.71
CA GLU A 53 15.49 -12.52 4.32
C GLU A 53 14.81 -13.80 4.83
N GLY A 54 15.51 -14.92 4.76
CA GLY A 54 15.01 -16.22 5.22
C GLY A 54 13.98 -16.82 4.26
N ASP A 55 12.99 -17.53 4.80
CA ASP A 55 11.92 -18.11 4.00
C ASP A 55 11.07 -16.99 3.38
N LEU A 56 10.87 -17.02 2.06
CA LEU A 56 10.20 -15.96 1.33
C LEU A 56 8.78 -15.67 1.86
N LYS A 57 8.05 -16.71 2.31
CA LYS A 57 6.70 -16.61 2.88
C LYS A 57 6.62 -15.78 4.16
N ASP A 58 7.70 -15.71 4.93
CA ASP A 58 7.73 -14.95 6.18
C ASP A 58 7.78 -13.45 5.91
N GLN A 59 8.25 -13.08 4.71
CA GLN A 59 8.38 -11.70 4.25
C GLN A 59 9.08 -10.80 5.28
N LYS A 60 10.14 -11.35 5.89
CA LYS A 60 11.02 -10.58 6.75
C LYS A 60 11.81 -9.59 5.87
N PRO A 61 11.60 -8.28 6.02
CA PRO A 61 12.21 -7.32 5.09
C PRO A 61 13.73 -7.32 5.22
N ALA A 62 14.43 -7.32 4.09
CA ALA A 62 15.86 -7.14 4.01
C ALA A 62 16.26 -5.71 4.42
N TYR A 63 17.57 -5.51 4.69
CA TYR A 63 18.07 -4.18 5.07
C TYR A 63 17.67 -3.11 4.03
N LYS A 64 17.13 -1.99 4.50
CA LYS A 64 16.55 -0.89 3.69
C LYS A 64 15.23 -1.23 2.99
N VAL A 65 14.64 -2.38 3.15
CA VAL A 65 13.24 -2.62 2.76
C VAL A 65 12.35 -2.25 3.95
N ILE A 66 11.58 -1.16 3.84
CA ILE A 66 10.85 -0.58 4.98
C ILE A 66 9.37 -0.97 4.87
N PRO A 67 8.80 -1.68 5.86
CA PRO A 67 7.37 -1.94 5.90
C PRO A 67 6.58 -0.66 6.18
N TYR A 68 5.37 -0.56 5.61
CA TYR A 68 4.46 0.54 5.86
C TYR A 68 2.99 0.14 5.73
N LYS A 69 2.11 0.96 6.28
CA LYS A 69 0.66 0.79 6.21
C LYS A 69 -0.02 2.16 6.10
N PRO A 70 -0.87 2.40 5.08
CA PRO A 70 -1.69 3.61 5.07
C PRO A 70 -2.69 3.59 6.22
N ALA A 71 -3.08 4.75 6.75
CA ALA A 71 -4.01 4.87 7.87
C ALA A 71 -5.31 4.10 7.62
N SER A 72 -5.93 4.30 6.46
CA SER A 72 -7.04 3.46 5.96
C SER A 72 -6.56 2.56 4.84
N GLU A 73 -7.04 1.32 4.79
CA GLU A 73 -6.66 0.35 3.77
C GLU A 73 -7.69 0.27 2.64
N LEU A 74 -7.20 0.10 1.41
CA LEU A 74 -8.03 -0.23 0.25
C LEU A 74 -8.63 -1.63 0.44
N PHE A 75 -9.94 -1.76 0.29
CA PHE A 75 -10.63 -3.04 0.32
C PHE A 75 -10.31 -3.87 -0.94
N SER A 76 -10.09 -5.16 -0.77
CA SER A 76 -9.87 -6.14 -1.85
C SER A 76 -10.32 -7.50 -1.33
N ASN A 77 -11.63 -7.79 -1.40
CA ASN A 77 -12.18 -9.10 -1.07
C ASN A 77 -11.75 -9.67 0.30
N TYR A 78 -11.63 -8.83 1.32
CA TYR A 78 -11.12 -9.18 2.67
C TYR A 78 -9.67 -9.67 2.72
N ALA A 79 -8.93 -9.67 1.61
CA ALA A 79 -7.50 -10.01 1.66
C ALA A 79 -6.74 -9.02 2.55
N HIS A 80 -5.89 -9.54 3.43
CA HIS A 80 -4.92 -8.76 4.19
C HIS A 80 -3.76 -8.32 3.30
N LYS A 81 -3.03 -7.27 3.71
CA LYS A 81 -1.92 -6.73 2.91
C LYS A 81 -0.70 -6.47 3.77
N LYS A 82 0.47 -6.91 3.29
CA LYS A 82 1.75 -6.37 3.72
C LYS A 82 2.25 -5.42 2.64
N ARG A 83 2.89 -4.31 3.03
CA ARG A 83 3.44 -3.34 2.09
C ARG A 83 4.84 -2.95 2.52
N PHE A 84 5.72 -2.78 1.52
CA PHE A 84 7.08 -2.36 1.75
C PHE A 84 7.50 -1.36 0.68
N VAL A 85 8.48 -0.53 1.03
CA VAL A 85 9.13 0.38 0.10
C VAL A 85 10.63 0.12 0.12
N TRP A 86 11.24 0.21 -1.04
CA TRP A 86 12.68 0.23 -1.20
C TRP A 86 13.08 1.30 -2.22
N MET A 87 14.19 1.96 -1.96
CA MET A 87 14.79 2.94 -2.88
C MET A 87 16.29 2.69 -3.02
N PRO A 88 16.87 3.03 -4.19
CA PRO A 88 18.31 2.96 -4.39
C PRO A 88 19.07 3.78 -3.35
N ASN A 89 20.26 3.31 -2.98
CA ASN A 89 21.10 4.01 -2.02
C ASN A 89 21.41 5.44 -2.47
N GLY A 90 21.29 6.39 -1.55
CA GLY A 90 21.52 7.81 -1.79
C GLY A 90 20.41 8.53 -2.57
N SER A 91 19.28 7.85 -2.82
CA SER A 91 18.09 8.48 -3.41
C SER A 91 16.98 8.65 -2.38
N SER A 92 16.15 9.66 -2.57
CA SER A 92 15.02 9.98 -1.69
C SER A 92 13.80 10.42 -2.51
N ALA A 93 12.62 10.26 -1.94
CA ALA A 93 11.40 10.86 -2.45
C ALA A 93 11.25 12.28 -1.91
N SER A 94 10.53 13.13 -2.63
CA SER A 94 10.20 14.48 -2.20
C SER A 94 8.71 14.66 -1.93
N PHE A 95 8.38 15.64 -1.09
CA PHE A 95 7.01 16.02 -0.76
C PHE A 95 6.45 16.93 -1.86
N ASP A 96 5.26 16.57 -2.37
CA ASP A 96 4.53 17.33 -3.40
C ASP A 96 3.05 17.52 -3.00
N GLY A 97 2.82 17.92 -1.75
CA GLY A 97 1.48 18.03 -1.18
C GLY A 97 1.08 16.83 -0.32
N ALA A 98 0.17 17.06 0.63
CA ALA A 98 -0.27 16.01 1.56
C ALA A 98 -1.12 14.94 0.85
N GLU A 99 -1.92 15.35 -0.11
CA GLU A 99 -2.87 14.57 -0.91
C GLU A 99 -2.24 13.89 -2.12
N ASN A 100 -1.03 14.28 -2.50
CA ASN A 100 -0.32 13.69 -3.62
C ASN A 100 0.57 12.53 -3.17
N VAL A 101 0.82 11.61 -4.08
CA VAL A 101 1.84 10.58 -3.88
C VAL A 101 3.20 11.26 -3.80
N LEU A 102 4.06 10.83 -2.87
CA LEU A 102 5.45 11.29 -2.82
C LEU A 102 6.10 11.15 -4.20
N ASP A 103 6.90 12.12 -4.60
CA ASP A 103 7.66 12.03 -5.86
C ASP A 103 8.88 11.11 -5.65
N PHE A 104 8.73 9.88 -6.09
CA PHE A 104 9.71 8.81 -5.91
C PHE A 104 10.81 8.84 -6.97
N PRO A 105 12.06 8.58 -6.60
CA PRO A 105 13.18 8.52 -7.54
C PRO A 105 13.08 7.31 -8.48
N ILE A 106 13.74 7.41 -9.63
CA ILE A 106 13.92 6.26 -10.53
C ILE A 106 14.60 5.12 -9.76
N GLY A 107 14.08 3.91 -9.93
CA GLY A 107 14.53 2.71 -9.21
C GLY A 107 13.77 2.43 -7.92
N ALA A 108 12.92 3.35 -7.43
CA ALA A 108 12.07 3.08 -6.29
C ALA A 108 11.10 1.93 -6.57
N VAL A 109 10.85 1.12 -5.55
CA VAL A 109 9.93 -0.02 -5.61
C VAL A 109 8.93 0.04 -4.46
N LEU A 110 7.65 -0.09 -4.80
CA LEU A 110 6.58 -0.33 -3.86
C LEU A 110 6.13 -1.78 -3.99
N ILE A 111 6.15 -2.50 -2.89
CA ILE A 111 5.86 -3.93 -2.80
C ILE A 111 4.55 -4.10 -2.03
N LYS A 112 3.59 -4.87 -2.56
CA LYS A 112 2.30 -5.10 -1.92
C LYS A 112 1.91 -6.56 -2.05
N THR A 113 1.91 -7.27 -0.93
CA THR A 113 1.52 -8.68 -0.85
C THR A 113 0.09 -8.80 -0.35
N PHE A 114 -0.69 -9.67 -0.98
CA PHE A 114 -2.05 -10.03 -0.59
C PHE A 114 -2.08 -11.44 -0.04
N TYR A 115 -2.73 -11.61 1.12
CA TYR A 115 -2.81 -12.89 1.79
C TYR A 115 -4.13 -13.02 2.58
N TYR A 116 -4.47 -14.25 2.90
CA TYR A 116 -5.57 -14.56 3.82
C TYR A 116 -5.05 -15.38 4.99
N ASP A 117 -5.58 -15.12 6.16
CA ASP A 117 -5.39 -15.97 7.33
C ASP A 117 -6.52 -16.99 7.43
N ASN A 118 -6.32 -18.03 8.22
CA ASN A 118 -7.32 -19.07 8.49
C ASN A 118 -7.94 -19.70 7.24
N VAL A 119 -7.13 -19.94 6.21
CA VAL A 119 -7.57 -20.56 4.95
C VAL A 119 -7.83 -22.05 5.15
N LEU A 120 -9.01 -22.50 4.76
CA LEU A 120 -9.43 -23.90 4.90
C LEU A 120 -8.92 -24.76 3.73
N PRO A 121 -8.68 -26.08 3.93
CA PRO A 121 -8.96 -26.85 5.15
C PRO A 121 -7.85 -26.79 6.22
N SER A 122 -6.65 -26.31 5.91
CA SER A 122 -5.49 -26.36 6.80
C SER A 122 -5.53 -25.33 7.94
N ASN A 123 -6.41 -24.34 7.86
CA ASN A 123 -6.51 -23.22 8.80
C ASN A 123 -5.18 -22.47 8.96
N THR A 124 -4.52 -22.19 7.84
CA THR A 124 -3.21 -21.52 7.78
C THR A 124 -3.28 -20.23 6.97
N THR A 125 -2.24 -19.40 7.08
CA THR A 125 -2.06 -18.23 6.19
C THR A 125 -1.70 -18.72 4.78
N LYS A 126 -2.35 -18.16 3.77
CA LYS A 126 -2.02 -18.37 2.35
C LYS A 126 -1.77 -17.02 1.67
N ILE A 127 -0.56 -16.84 1.15
CA ILE A 127 -0.22 -15.70 0.30
C ILE A 127 -0.70 -16.01 -1.11
N ILE A 128 -1.35 -15.04 -1.74
CA ILE A 128 -1.92 -15.20 -3.07
C ILE A 128 -1.01 -14.59 -4.13
N GLU A 129 -0.68 -13.30 -3.96
CA GLU A 129 0.11 -12.55 -4.93
C GLU A 129 0.99 -11.50 -4.24
N THR A 130 2.03 -11.07 -4.92
CA THR A 130 2.84 -9.90 -4.56
C THR A 130 2.99 -8.99 -5.78
N ARG A 131 2.47 -7.78 -5.68
CA ARG A 131 2.56 -6.75 -6.72
C ARG A 131 3.73 -5.84 -6.49
N LEU A 132 4.45 -5.54 -7.55
CA LEU A 132 5.53 -4.55 -7.56
C LEU A 132 5.11 -3.36 -8.43
N LEU A 133 5.27 -2.15 -7.91
CA LEU A 133 5.34 -0.94 -8.73
C LEU A 133 6.79 -0.49 -8.74
N ILE A 134 7.41 -0.48 -9.91
CA ILE A 134 8.81 -0.08 -10.11
C ILE A 134 8.86 1.22 -10.89
N ARG A 135 9.54 2.24 -10.35
CA ARG A 135 9.71 3.54 -10.99
C ARG A 135 10.84 3.46 -12.02
N LYS A 136 10.49 3.43 -13.30
CA LYS A 136 11.44 3.52 -14.42
C LYS A 136 11.52 4.96 -14.95
N SER A 137 12.45 5.23 -15.88
CA SER A 137 12.60 6.56 -16.48
C SER A 137 11.37 7.03 -17.28
N ASP A 138 10.58 6.08 -17.79
CA ASP A 138 9.35 6.30 -18.54
C ASP A 138 8.07 6.14 -17.70
N GLY A 139 8.18 6.17 -16.38
CA GLY A 139 7.05 6.09 -15.45
C GLY A 139 7.04 4.84 -14.56
N TRP A 140 5.97 4.68 -13.82
CA TRP A 140 5.75 3.49 -13.00
C TRP A 140 5.32 2.31 -13.86
N LYS A 141 5.85 1.13 -13.56
CA LYS A 141 5.47 -0.14 -14.20
C LYS A 141 4.96 -1.09 -13.12
N ALA A 142 3.82 -1.71 -13.40
CA ALA A 142 3.21 -2.69 -12.51
C ALA A 142 3.59 -4.11 -12.94
N TYR A 143 3.92 -4.95 -11.98
CA TYR A 143 4.23 -6.36 -12.18
C TYR A 143 3.58 -7.17 -11.07
N ASP A 144 3.01 -8.31 -11.42
CA ASP A 144 2.37 -9.22 -10.48
C ASP A 144 3.13 -10.54 -10.40
N TYR A 145 3.22 -11.09 -9.18
CA TYR A 145 3.90 -12.35 -8.88
C TYR A 145 2.93 -13.27 -8.15
N ILE A 146 2.58 -14.38 -8.77
CA ILE A 146 1.64 -15.37 -8.24
C ILE A 146 2.40 -16.39 -7.39
N TRP A 147 1.96 -16.59 -6.15
CA TRP A 147 2.58 -17.53 -5.23
C TRP A 147 2.23 -18.99 -5.57
N ASN A 148 3.24 -19.87 -5.52
CA ASN A 148 3.02 -21.28 -5.68
C ASN A 148 2.30 -21.91 -4.47
N GLU A 149 1.68 -23.07 -4.64
CA GLU A 149 0.94 -23.74 -3.57
C GLU A 149 1.83 -24.13 -2.36
N ALA A 150 3.12 -24.39 -2.59
CA ALA A 150 4.07 -24.69 -1.53
C ALA A 150 4.48 -23.45 -0.70
N GLN A 151 4.09 -22.26 -1.11
CA GLN A 151 4.41 -20.97 -0.46
C GLN A 151 5.93 -20.74 -0.33
N THR A 152 6.70 -21.21 -1.32
CA THR A 152 8.17 -21.10 -1.34
C THR A 152 8.68 -20.07 -2.35
N GLU A 153 7.87 -19.73 -3.36
CA GLU A 153 8.24 -18.83 -4.44
C GLU A 153 7.01 -18.19 -5.05
N ALA A 154 7.21 -16.98 -5.63
CA ALA A 154 6.22 -16.32 -6.47
C ALA A 154 6.82 -16.06 -7.86
N LEU A 155 6.07 -16.41 -8.89
CA LEU A 155 6.49 -16.29 -10.29
C LEU A 155 5.78 -15.11 -10.96
N LEU A 156 6.51 -14.43 -11.85
CA LEU A 156 5.96 -13.34 -12.65
C LEU A 156 4.72 -13.83 -13.42
N ASP A 157 3.61 -13.14 -13.22
CA ASP A 157 2.40 -13.37 -14.02
C ASP A 157 2.58 -12.82 -15.44
N THR A 158 2.34 -13.68 -16.41
CA THR A 158 2.36 -13.35 -17.84
C THR A 158 1.00 -13.52 -18.51
N GLU A 159 -0.04 -13.86 -17.72
CA GLU A 159 -1.38 -14.08 -18.22
C GLU A 159 -2.10 -12.76 -18.55
N GLU A 160 -2.65 -12.65 -19.75
CA GLU A 160 -3.29 -11.43 -20.24
C GLU A 160 -4.68 -11.18 -19.62
N ASN A 161 -5.35 -12.22 -19.12
CA ASN A 161 -6.73 -12.16 -18.64
C ASN A 161 -6.88 -12.14 -17.12
N GLY A 162 -5.78 -12.20 -16.39
CA GLY A 162 -5.76 -12.39 -14.94
C GLY A 162 -6.11 -13.81 -14.53
N VAL A 163 -5.98 -14.11 -13.24
CA VAL A 163 -6.16 -15.46 -12.68
C VAL A 163 -7.24 -15.45 -11.61
N PHE A 164 -8.11 -16.45 -11.61
CA PHE A 164 -9.11 -16.65 -10.55
C PHE A 164 -8.68 -17.75 -9.60
N ILE A 165 -8.67 -17.46 -8.31
CA ILE A 165 -8.28 -18.37 -7.25
C ILE A 165 -9.46 -18.56 -6.29
N PRO A 166 -10.07 -19.75 -6.23
CA PRO A 166 -11.10 -20.02 -5.23
C PRO A 166 -10.44 -20.07 -3.85
N ILE A 167 -11.03 -19.37 -2.89
CA ILE A 167 -10.53 -19.32 -1.52
C ILE A 167 -11.68 -19.41 -0.52
N THR A 168 -11.48 -20.22 0.51
CA THR A 168 -12.39 -20.34 1.66
C THR A 168 -11.58 -20.10 2.92
N PHE A 169 -12.00 -19.17 3.75
CA PHE A 169 -11.29 -18.70 4.93
C PHE A 169 -12.26 -18.30 6.04
N ILE A 170 -11.73 -18.13 7.25
CA ILE A 170 -12.51 -17.67 8.39
C ILE A 170 -12.10 -16.23 8.71
N GLU A 171 -13.07 -15.32 8.64
CA GLU A 171 -12.91 -13.90 9.00
C GLU A 171 -13.94 -13.55 10.06
N ASN A 172 -13.50 -12.98 11.20
CA ASN A 172 -14.36 -12.62 12.34
C ASN A 172 -15.30 -13.77 12.80
N ASN A 173 -14.78 -15.01 12.84
CA ASN A 173 -15.50 -16.25 13.14
C ASN A 173 -16.61 -16.64 12.13
N VAL A 174 -16.61 -16.02 10.94
CA VAL A 174 -17.52 -16.36 9.84
C VAL A 174 -16.72 -17.02 8.72
N THR A 175 -17.17 -18.17 8.24
CA THR A 175 -16.61 -18.80 7.04
C THR A 175 -17.07 -18.03 5.81
N LYS A 176 -16.13 -17.53 5.04
CA LYS A 176 -16.35 -16.83 3.77
C LYS A 176 -15.73 -17.64 2.63
N SER A 177 -16.40 -17.69 1.48
CA SER A 177 -15.90 -18.30 0.26
C SER A 177 -16.08 -17.31 -0.89
N LEU A 178 -15.05 -17.16 -1.71
CA LEU A 178 -15.08 -16.28 -2.87
C LEU A 178 -14.09 -16.76 -3.95
N GLU A 179 -14.23 -16.25 -5.15
CA GLU A 179 -13.20 -16.30 -6.17
C GLU A 179 -12.38 -15.01 -6.13
N TYR A 180 -11.12 -15.12 -5.70
CA TYR A 180 -10.19 -13.99 -5.73
C TYR A 180 -9.66 -13.83 -7.14
N LYS A 181 -9.86 -12.66 -7.73
CA LYS A 181 -9.29 -12.32 -9.03
C LYS A 181 -7.94 -11.61 -8.85
N ILE A 182 -6.86 -12.23 -9.31
CA ILE A 182 -5.61 -11.55 -9.60
C ILE A 182 -5.84 -10.79 -10.91
N PRO A 183 -5.77 -9.45 -10.94
CA PRO A 183 -6.04 -8.68 -12.15
C PRO A 183 -4.91 -8.82 -13.15
N SER A 184 -5.22 -8.74 -14.43
CA SER A 184 -4.21 -8.62 -15.46
C SER A 184 -3.45 -7.29 -15.37
N GLN A 185 -2.31 -7.19 -16.02
CA GLN A 185 -1.50 -5.96 -16.03
C GLN A 185 -2.28 -4.77 -16.62
N THR A 186 -3.15 -4.99 -17.61
CA THR A 186 -4.01 -3.95 -18.20
C THR A 186 -5.09 -3.48 -17.23
N GLU A 187 -5.61 -4.37 -16.39
CA GLU A 187 -6.60 -4.02 -15.37
C GLU A 187 -5.98 -3.21 -14.21
N CYS A 188 -4.71 -3.43 -13.89
CA CYS A 188 -3.99 -2.61 -12.90
C CYS A 188 -4.01 -1.12 -13.29
N VAL A 189 -3.83 -0.83 -14.57
CA VAL A 189 -3.80 0.55 -15.09
C VAL A 189 -5.13 1.27 -14.86
N THR A 190 -6.28 0.59 -14.86
CA THR A 190 -7.59 1.21 -14.60
C THR A 190 -7.62 2.04 -13.31
N CYS A 191 -7.06 1.50 -12.22
CA CYS A 191 -6.98 2.19 -10.93
C CYS A 191 -5.73 3.07 -10.78
N HIS A 192 -4.64 2.70 -11.44
CA HIS A 192 -3.33 3.31 -11.26
C HIS A 192 -2.99 4.38 -12.29
N LYS A 193 -3.91 4.74 -13.20
CA LYS A 193 -3.66 5.77 -14.21
C LYS A 193 -4.21 7.13 -13.82
N ILE A 194 -3.51 8.16 -14.25
CA ILE A 194 -4.05 9.52 -14.38
C ILE A 194 -3.68 10.09 -15.75
N ASN A 195 -4.49 11.02 -16.24
CA ASN A 195 -4.21 11.82 -17.43
C ASN A 195 -4.16 13.31 -17.04
N PRO A 196 -3.05 13.76 -16.42
CA PRO A 196 -2.97 15.12 -15.91
C PRO A 196 -3.08 16.12 -17.08
N GLN A 197 -4.06 17.01 -16.99
CA GLN A 197 -4.29 18.06 -18.00
C GLN A 197 -4.40 17.52 -19.45
N GLN A 198 -4.81 16.26 -19.62
CA GLN A 198 -4.93 15.60 -20.93
C GLN A 198 -3.59 15.52 -21.71
N THR A 199 -2.47 15.48 -21.00
CA THR A 199 -1.13 15.41 -21.61
C THR A 199 -0.68 13.98 -21.94
N GLY A 200 -1.49 12.99 -21.62
CA GLY A 200 -1.24 11.56 -21.79
C GLY A 200 -1.39 10.78 -20.49
N GLU A 201 -1.70 9.48 -20.62
CA GLU A 201 -1.88 8.60 -19.46
C GLU A 201 -0.55 8.23 -18.83
N ILE A 202 -0.46 8.40 -17.51
CA ILE A 202 0.68 7.94 -16.71
C ILE A 202 0.19 7.03 -15.58
N THR A 203 1.01 6.04 -15.22
CA THR A 203 0.74 5.18 -14.06
C THR A 203 1.25 5.85 -12.79
N ILE A 204 0.45 5.80 -11.71
CA ILE A 204 0.81 6.34 -10.39
C ILE A 204 0.49 5.34 -9.27
N PRO A 205 1.23 5.33 -8.16
CA PRO A 205 0.81 4.64 -6.94
C PRO A 205 -0.46 5.26 -6.35
N ILE A 206 -1.16 4.50 -5.46
CA ILE A 206 -2.38 4.98 -4.80
C ILE A 206 -2.12 5.34 -3.34
N GLY A 207 -1.42 4.47 -2.60
CA GLY A 207 -1.36 4.52 -1.14
C GLY A 207 -0.35 5.46 -0.48
N PRO A 208 0.88 5.64 -1.02
CA PRO A 208 1.96 6.34 -0.30
C PRO A 208 1.87 7.87 -0.44
N LYS A 209 0.75 8.42 0.01
CA LYS A 209 0.53 9.86 0.17
C LYS A 209 0.95 10.27 1.60
N PRO A 210 1.56 11.44 1.83
CA PRO A 210 1.91 11.90 3.18
C PRO A 210 0.73 11.89 4.15
N GLN A 211 -0.47 12.28 3.72
CA GLN A 211 -1.69 12.22 4.55
C GLN A 211 -2.03 10.81 5.05
N ASN A 212 -1.69 9.77 4.28
CA ASN A 212 -1.96 8.37 4.62
C ASN A 212 -0.84 7.74 5.45
N LEU A 213 0.37 8.30 5.39
CA LEU A 213 1.57 7.80 6.08
C LEU A 213 1.88 8.55 7.37
N ASN A 214 1.21 9.69 7.63
CA ASN A 214 1.40 10.45 8.86
C ASN A 214 0.67 9.78 10.04
N THR A 215 1.06 8.55 10.32
CA THR A 215 0.49 7.71 11.39
C THR A 215 1.56 6.80 11.97
N GLU A 216 1.34 6.33 13.20
CA GLU A 216 2.24 5.42 13.89
C GLU A 216 2.22 4.03 13.23
N PHE A 217 3.39 3.39 13.19
CA PHE A 217 3.57 2.02 12.73
C PHE A 217 4.52 1.26 13.67
N ASN A 218 4.19 0.00 13.96
CA ASN A 218 5.03 -0.87 14.76
C ASN A 218 6.06 -1.58 13.88
N TYR A 219 7.33 -1.16 13.99
CA TYR A 219 8.46 -1.75 13.28
C TYR A 219 9.08 -2.97 13.99
N GLY A 220 8.43 -3.47 15.04
CA GLY A 220 8.92 -4.57 15.88
C GLY A 220 9.89 -4.09 16.98
N THR A 221 10.85 -3.27 16.65
CA THR A 221 11.81 -2.68 17.61
C THR A 221 11.33 -1.37 18.23
N SER A 222 10.41 -0.69 17.58
CA SER A 222 9.83 0.59 18.04
C SER A 222 8.54 0.91 17.30
N VAL A 223 7.65 1.66 17.95
CA VAL A 223 6.51 2.31 17.32
C VAL A 223 6.93 3.73 16.95
N ARG A 224 6.79 4.12 15.69
CA ARG A 224 7.21 5.43 15.19
C ARG A 224 6.27 5.90 14.08
N ASN A 225 6.14 7.23 13.95
CA ASN A 225 5.50 7.82 12.79
C ASN A 225 6.23 7.42 11.50
N GLN A 226 5.49 6.99 10.49
CA GLN A 226 6.06 6.43 9.26
C GLN A 226 6.85 7.47 8.45
N LEU A 227 6.36 8.70 8.36
CA LEU A 227 7.08 9.78 7.66
C LEU A 227 8.40 10.09 8.37
N GLN A 228 8.42 10.12 9.72
CA GLN A 228 9.66 10.27 10.48
C GLN A 228 10.63 9.09 10.26
N LYS A 229 10.10 7.87 10.23
CA LYS A 229 10.92 6.68 9.94
C LYS A 229 11.55 6.80 8.56
N TRP A 230 10.77 7.10 7.54
CA TRP A 230 11.27 7.23 6.17
C TRP A 230 12.31 8.35 6.03
N THR A 231 12.08 9.51 6.67
CA THR A 231 13.06 10.60 6.71
C THR A 231 14.36 10.16 7.41
N SER A 232 14.27 9.48 8.56
CA SER A 232 15.46 9.00 9.29
C SER A 232 16.26 7.95 8.54
N GLU A 233 15.62 7.21 7.63
CA GLU A 233 16.28 6.24 6.75
C GLU A 233 16.83 6.87 5.46
N GLY A 234 16.59 8.16 5.23
CA GLY A 234 16.98 8.88 4.03
C GLY A 234 16.03 8.65 2.84
N TYR A 235 14.81 8.14 3.09
CA TYR A 235 13.81 7.87 2.05
C TYR A 235 12.91 9.06 1.73
N ILE A 236 12.86 10.06 2.60
CA ILE A 236 12.25 11.37 2.30
C ILE A 236 13.32 12.42 2.53
N ASP A 237 13.44 13.35 1.60
CA ASP A 237 14.35 14.47 1.68
C ASP A 237 13.84 15.57 2.65
N ASN A 238 14.47 16.73 2.62
CA ASN A 238 14.14 17.86 3.51
C ASN A 238 12.95 18.71 3.02
N THR A 239 12.20 18.26 2.02
CA THR A 239 11.00 18.97 1.53
C THR A 239 9.78 18.73 2.41
N LEU A 240 9.80 17.69 3.28
CA LEU A 240 8.69 17.35 4.16
C LEU A 240 8.43 18.47 5.18
N PRO A 241 7.20 19.02 5.25
CA PRO A 241 6.85 20.02 6.24
C PRO A 241 6.73 19.43 7.65
N ALA A 242 6.52 20.27 8.66
CA ALA A 242 6.24 19.80 10.00
C ALA A 242 5.01 18.88 10.02
N LEU A 243 5.10 17.70 10.60
CA LEU A 243 4.04 16.67 10.54
C LEU A 243 2.67 17.17 11.06
N ALA A 244 2.70 18.07 12.05
CA ALA A 244 1.47 18.67 12.60
C ALA A 244 0.69 19.54 11.59
N THR A 245 1.33 19.96 10.49
CA THR A 245 0.68 20.74 9.43
C THR A 245 0.08 19.86 8.31
N ILE A 246 0.36 18.57 8.32
CA ILE A 246 -0.18 17.63 7.36
C ILE A 246 -1.56 17.17 7.84
N LYS A 247 -2.62 17.58 7.12
CA LYS A 247 -3.97 17.04 7.36
C LYS A 247 -3.94 15.55 7.01
N SER A 248 -4.21 14.69 7.98
CA SER A 248 -3.97 13.25 7.86
C SER A 248 -5.27 12.47 7.87
N THR A 249 -5.35 11.44 7.04
CA THR A 249 -6.40 10.43 7.09
C THR A 249 -6.30 9.63 8.40
N VAL A 250 -7.40 8.98 8.78
CA VAL A 250 -7.47 8.15 9.99
C VAL A 250 -7.74 6.70 9.61
N ASP A 251 -7.50 5.77 10.53
CA ASP A 251 -8.02 4.41 10.39
C ASP A 251 -9.56 4.46 10.47
N TRP A 252 -10.24 4.07 9.40
CA TRP A 252 -11.69 4.08 9.34
C TRP A 252 -12.35 3.17 10.39
N LYS A 253 -11.60 2.21 10.94
CA LYS A 253 -12.03 1.31 12.01
C LYS A 253 -11.88 1.92 13.41
N ASP A 254 -11.09 2.98 13.59
CA ASP A 254 -10.84 3.62 14.88
C ASP A 254 -12.04 4.46 15.32
N THR A 255 -12.89 3.88 16.16
CA THR A 255 -14.10 4.53 16.68
C THR A 255 -13.83 5.71 17.63
N SER A 256 -12.59 5.96 18.01
CA SER A 256 -12.20 7.18 18.74
C SER A 256 -12.15 8.42 17.84
N LYS A 257 -12.14 8.23 16.52
CA LYS A 257 -12.16 9.30 15.52
C LYS A 257 -13.58 9.65 15.12
N SER A 258 -13.78 10.87 14.62
CA SER A 258 -15.09 11.32 14.16
C SER A 258 -15.61 10.41 13.03
N LEU A 259 -16.92 10.25 12.95
CA LEU A 259 -17.56 9.48 11.88
C LEU A 259 -17.26 10.07 10.50
N GLU A 260 -17.22 11.40 10.40
CA GLU A 260 -16.83 12.17 9.21
C GLU A 260 -15.40 11.81 8.77
N ASP A 261 -14.40 11.91 9.64
CA ASP A 261 -13.01 11.60 9.31
C ASP A 261 -12.84 10.15 8.87
N ARG A 262 -13.52 9.23 9.53
CA ARG A 262 -13.50 7.79 9.21
C ARG A 262 -14.09 7.51 7.83
N ALA A 263 -15.28 8.05 7.54
CA ALA A 263 -15.95 7.88 6.26
C ALA A 263 -15.14 8.50 5.12
N ARG A 264 -14.65 9.72 5.30
CA ARG A 264 -13.83 10.41 4.29
C ARG A 264 -12.49 9.72 4.04
N SER A 265 -11.84 9.20 5.09
CA SER A 265 -10.62 8.40 4.94
C SER A 265 -10.85 7.08 4.21
N TYR A 266 -12.00 6.44 4.45
CA TYR A 266 -12.43 5.26 3.72
C TYR A 266 -12.64 5.56 2.23
N ILE A 267 -13.36 6.64 1.91
CA ILE A 267 -13.65 7.05 0.54
C ILE A 267 -12.37 7.46 -0.20
N ASP A 268 -11.48 8.24 0.44
CA ASP A 268 -10.20 8.63 -0.19
C ASP A 268 -9.42 7.40 -0.66
N MET A 269 -9.31 6.39 0.21
CA MET A 269 -8.53 5.20 -0.13
C MET A 269 -9.20 4.30 -1.17
N ASN A 270 -10.54 4.20 -1.14
CA ASN A 270 -11.26 3.24 -1.98
C ASN A 270 -11.84 3.83 -3.28
N CYS A 271 -12.00 5.15 -3.37
CA CYS A 271 -12.71 5.81 -4.46
C CYS A 271 -11.93 6.95 -5.14
N ALA A 272 -11.18 7.75 -4.36
CA ALA A 272 -10.57 8.98 -4.87
C ALA A 272 -9.53 8.73 -5.98
N HIS A 273 -8.86 7.59 -6.01
CA HIS A 273 -7.88 7.29 -7.06
C HIS A 273 -8.50 7.23 -8.47
N CYS A 274 -9.81 6.90 -8.58
CA CYS A 274 -10.55 6.96 -9.82
C CYS A 274 -11.34 8.28 -9.95
N HIS A 275 -11.98 8.76 -8.85
CA HIS A 275 -12.83 9.94 -8.79
C HIS A 275 -12.03 11.18 -8.41
N ARG A 276 -11.10 11.56 -9.27
CA ARG A 276 -10.24 12.74 -9.19
C ARG A 276 -9.97 13.28 -10.59
N ASP A 277 -9.44 14.50 -10.69
CA ASP A 277 -9.06 15.07 -11.98
C ASP A 277 -8.01 14.20 -12.68
N GLY A 278 -8.27 13.90 -13.95
CA GLY A 278 -7.47 13.01 -14.77
C GLY A 278 -7.55 11.52 -14.39
N GLY A 279 -8.32 11.14 -13.38
CA GLY A 279 -8.54 9.73 -13.01
C GLY A 279 -9.45 8.98 -14.00
N HIS A 280 -9.63 7.67 -13.78
CA HIS A 280 -10.45 6.85 -14.65
C HIS A 280 -11.91 7.35 -14.76
N CYS A 281 -12.45 7.91 -13.68
CA CYS A 281 -13.81 8.45 -13.59
C CYS A 281 -13.84 10.00 -13.66
N ASP A 282 -12.89 10.63 -14.32
CA ASP A 282 -12.81 12.09 -14.47
C ASP A 282 -14.04 12.71 -15.16
N TYR A 283 -14.75 11.92 -15.96
CA TYR A 283 -15.97 12.32 -16.70
C TYR A 283 -17.20 12.57 -15.81
N VAL A 284 -17.17 12.16 -14.53
CA VAL A 284 -18.21 12.46 -13.54
C VAL A 284 -17.76 13.60 -12.61
N ALA A 285 -18.73 14.32 -12.02
CA ALA A 285 -18.43 15.55 -11.28
C ALA A 285 -17.82 15.29 -9.88
N GLN A 286 -18.16 14.17 -9.22
CA GLN A 286 -17.74 13.92 -7.83
C GLN A 286 -16.24 13.68 -7.71
N ARG A 287 -15.62 14.32 -6.68
CA ARG A 287 -14.22 14.25 -6.32
C ARG A 287 -14.09 13.84 -4.87
N PHE A 288 -13.49 12.67 -4.63
CA PHE A 288 -13.50 12.01 -3.33
C PHE A 288 -12.20 12.16 -2.53
N ASP A 289 -11.32 13.09 -2.91
CA ASP A 289 -10.11 13.36 -2.15
C ASP A 289 -10.43 13.83 -0.73
N TYR A 290 -9.68 13.32 0.25
CA TYR A 290 -9.88 13.65 1.67
C TYR A 290 -9.78 15.14 1.96
N SER A 291 -8.96 15.86 1.22
CA SER A 291 -8.78 17.31 1.31
C SER A 291 -9.94 18.13 0.73
N ASN A 292 -10.80 17.52 -0.10
CA ASN A 292 -11.94 18.22 -0.71
C ASN A 292 -12.96 18.62 0.34
N ASN A 293 -13.14 19.94 0.57
CA ASN A 293 -14.09 20.48 1.55
C ASN A 293 -15.41 20.97 0.90
N ASP A 294 -15.52 20.94 -0.42
CA ASP A 294 -16.76 21.23 -1.13
C ASP A 294 -17.67 19.99 -1.05
N LEU A 295 -18.71 20.06 -0.23
CA LEU A 295 -19.62 18.94 0.00
C LEU A 295 -20.37 18.54 -1.28
N ASN A 296 -20.76 19.51 -2.12
CA ASN A 296 -21.43 19.20 -3.38
C ASN A 296 -20.49 18.47 -4.34
N LEU A 297 -19.27 19.00 -4.53
CA LEU A 297 -18.24 18.33 -5.33
C LEU A 297 -17.81 16.98 -4.73
N PHE A 298 -17.95 16.80 -3.40
CA PHE A 298 -17.77 15.50 -2.74
C PHE A 298 -18.94 14.52 -2.97
N GLY A 299 -20.01 14.99 -3.62
CA GLY A 299 -21.18 14.20 -3.98
C GLY A 299 -22.42 14.40 -3.11
N VAL A 300 -22.36 15.22 -2.05
CA VAL A 300 -23.51 15.51 -1.19
C VAL A 300 -24.50 16.39 -1.93
N CYS A 301 -25.74 15.93 -2.06
CA CYS A 301 -26.81 16.57 -2.84
C CYS A 301 -26.42 16.82 -4.32
N LEU A 302 -25.48 16.04 -4.84
CA LEU A 302 -25.09 16.09 -6.25
C LEU A 302 -25.88 15.04 -7.02
N PRO A 303 -26.67 15.43 -8.04
CA PRO A 303 -27.34 14.46 -8.90
C PRO A 303 -26.30 13.62 -9.68
N PRO A 304 -26.50 12.28 -9.78
CA PRO A 304 -25.59 11.44 -10.55
C PRO A 304 -25.72 11.64 -12.05
N LEU A 305 -24.63 11.44 -12.79
CA LEU A 305 -24.66 11.48 -14.27
C LEU A 305 -25.53 10.35 -14.85
N PHE A 306 -25.47 9.16 -14.25
CA PHE A 306 -26.24 8.00 -14.62
C PHE A 306 -27.16 7.62 -13.47
N GLN A 307 -28.41 8.04 -13.54
CA GLN A 307 -29.39 7.82 -12.47
C GLN A 307 -29.75 6.36 -12.32
N ILE A 308 -29.70 5.89 -11.08
CA ILE A 308 -30.34 4.65 -10.64
C ILE A 308 -31.71 5.01 -10.06
N PRO A 309 -32.79 4.29 -10.42
CA PRO A 309 -34.10 4.56 -9.85
C PRO A 309 -34.06 4.67 -8.31
N ASP A 310 -34.82 5.60 -7.76
CA ASP A 310 -34.97 5.89 -6.35
C ASP A 310 -33.71 6.49 -5.66
N ASN A 311 -32.64 6.76 -6.41
CA ASN A 311 -31.40 7.39 -5.89
C ASN A 311 -31.17 8.75 -6.55
N PRO A 312 -31.79 9.84 -6.07
CA PRO A 312 -31.72 11.15 -6.72
C PRO A 312 -30.35 11.82 -6.62
N TYR A 313 -29.53 11.43 -5.64
CA TYR A 313 -28.23 12.04 -5.37
C TYR A 313 -27.15 10.97 -5.15
N ILE A 314 -25.89 11.33 -5.45
CA ILE A 314 -24.73 10.49 -5.12
C ILE A 314 -24.70 10.18 -3.62
N ILE A 315 -24.82 11.22 -2.79
CA ILE A 315 -25.00 11.17 -1.34
C ILE A 315 -26.25 11.98 -1.01
N ASN A 316 -27.32 11.31 -0.64
CA ASN A 316 -28.55 11.94 -0.20
C ASN A 316 -28.46 12.19 1.31
N ALA A 317 -28.15 13.41 1.69
CA ALA A 317 -27.86 13.78 3.08
C ALA A 317 -29.04 13.44 4.01
N GLY A 318 -28.80 12.63 5.04
CA GLY A 318 -29.79 12.14 5.98
C GLY A 318 -30.55 10.90 5.52
N ASP A 319 -30.33 10.41 4.29
CA ASP A 319 -31.04 9.26 3.72
C ASP A 319 -30.08 8.35 2.94
N ALA A 320 -29.45 7.42 3.65
CA ALA A 320 -28.51 6.48 3.06
C ALA A 320 -29.19 5.48 2.10
N ASP A 321 -30.45 5.11 2.34
CA ASP A 321 -31.15 4.11 1.54
C ASP A 321 -31.43 4.61 0.10
N HIS A 322 -31.58 5.93 -0.06
CA HIS A 322 -31.76 6.59 -1.36
C HIS A 322 -30.51 7.36 -1.80
N SER A 323 -29.32 6.85 -1.45
CA SER A 323 -28.02 7.38 -1.88
C SER A 323 -27.39 6.43 -2.90
N GLU A 324 -27.04 6.95 -4.10
CA GLU A 324 -26.46 6.11 -5.17
C GLU A 324 -25.15 5.44 -4.75
N ILE A 325 -24.32 6.13 -3.94
CA ILE A 325 -23.06 5.56 -3.45
C ILE A 325 -23.30 4.27 -2.65
N ILE A 326 -24.35 4.22 -1.83
CA ILE A 326 -24.70 3.03 -1.04
C ILE A 326 -25.16 1.90 -1.96
N TYR A 327 -26.03 2.19 -2.93
CA TYR A 327 -26.44 1.20 -3.90
C TYR A 327 -25.25 0.57 -4.63
N ARG A 328 -24.37 1.41 -5.17
CA ARG A 328 -23.19 0.96 -5.93
C ARG A 328 -22.17 0.20 -5.08
N MET A 329 -22.01 0.56 -3.82
CA MET A 329 -21.14 -0.16 -2.90
C MET A 329 -21.73 -1.51 -2.48
N ASN A 330 -23.07 -1.61 -2.41
CA ASN A 330 -23.79 -2.78 -1.89
C ASN A 330 -24.25 -3.77 -2.98
N THR A 331 -23.89 -3.54 -4.25
CA THR A 331 -24.17 -4.47 -5.35
C THR A 331 -22.89 -5.12 -5.87
N ASN A 332 -23.02 -6.32 -6.44
CA ASN A 332 -21.98 -7.01 -7.22
C ASN A 332 -22.33 -7.09 -8.71
N GLU A 333 -23.37 -6.37 -9.15
CA GLU A 333 -23.75 -6.29 -10.57
C GLU A 333 -22.68 -5.53 -11.35
N GLY A 334 -22.02 -6.17 -12.31
CA GLY A 334 -20.75 -5.78 -12.91
C GLY A 334 -20.70 -4.34 -13.46
N SER A 335 -21.80 -3.82 -14.04
CA SER A 335 -21.84 -2.44 -14.57
C SER A 335 -22.22 -1.38 -13.53
N GLU A 336 -22.76 -1.79 -12.38
CA GLU A 336 -23.31 -0.90 -11.36
C GLU A 336 -22.45 -0.85 -10.10
N MET A 337 -21.69 -1.91 -9.83
CA MET A 337 -20.86 -1.95 -8.62
C MET A 337 -19.73 -0.91 -8.64
N MET A 338 -19.43 -0.35 -7.48
CA MET A 338 -18.23 0.48 -7.25
C MET A 338 -17.46 -0.04 -6.04
N PRO A 339 -16.12 -0.12 -6.12
CA PRO A 339 -15.29 -0.01 -7.34
C PRO A 339 -15.65 -1.06 -8.41
N ILE A 340 -15.48 -0.69 -9.68
CA ILE A 340 -15.77 -1.56 -10.84
C ILE A 340 -14.79 -2.73 -10.99
N ILE A 341 -13.67 -2.69 -10.29
CA ILE A 341 -12.59 -3.69 -10.30
C ILE A 341 -11.94 -3.79 -8.92
N GLY A 342 -11.31 -4.92 -8.62
CA GLY A 342 -10.57 -5.15 -7.36
C GLY A 342 -11.42 -5.71 -6.23
N ARG A 343 -12.71 -5.95 -6.47
CA ARG A 343 -13.60 -6.70 -5.57
C ARG A 343 -14.58 -7.58 -6.36
N SER A 344 -15.01 -8.66 -5.75
CA SER A 344 -16.11 -9.54 -6.20
C SER A 344 -17.16 -9.74 -5.11
N VAL A 345 -16.93 -9.21 -3.93
CA VAL A 345 -17.86 -9.25 -2.78
C VAL A 345 -18.08 -7.86 -2.21
N VAL A 346 -19.21 -7.66 -1.57
CA VAL A 346 -19.53 -6.42 -0.85
C VAL A 346 -18.65 -6.29 0.38
N HIS A 347 -18.16 -5.09 0.65
CA HIS A 347 -17.50 -4.72 1.91
C HIS A 347 -18.57 -4.26 2.92
N GLU A 348 -19.17 -5.20 3.62
CA GLU A 348 -20.33 -4.95 4.50
C GLU A 348 -20.06 -3.87 5.55
N GLU A 349 -18.87 -3.91 6.18
CA GLU A 349 -18.47 -2.95 7.21
C GLU A 349 -18.24 -1.54 6.62
N GLY A 350 -17.73 -1.47 5.39
CA GLY A 350 -17.55 -0.21 4.65
C GLY A 350 -18.90 0.40 4.25
N VAL A 351 -19.85 -0.42 3.79
CA VAL A 351 -21.22 0.02 3.49
C VAL A 351 -21.90 0.54 4.76
N GLN A 352 -21.76 -0.17 5.89
CA GLN A 352 -22.33 0.26 7.15
C GLN A 352 -21.75 1.60 7.64
N LEU A 353 -20.41 1.77 7.56
CA LEU A 353 -19.76 3.04 7.89
C LEU A 353 -20.34 4.20 7.07
N MET A 354 -20.52 3.99 5.77
CA MET A 354 -21.08 5.01 4.88
C MET A 354 -22.54 5.31 5.18
N ARG A 355 -23.35 4.30 5.49
CA ARG A 355 -24.73 4.46 5.93
C ARG A 355 -24.82 5.31 7.20
N ASP A 356 -24.03 4.97 8.21
CA ASP A 356 -24.01 5.69 9.49
C ASP A 356 -23.63 7.17 9.27
N TRP A 357 -22.61 7.41 8.45
CA TRP A 357 -22.16 8.77 8.14
C TRP A 357 -23.24 9.59 7.40
N ILE A 358 -23.82 9.04 6.33
CA ILE A 358 -24.85 9.73 5.54
C ILE A 358 -26.07 10.06 6.43
N ASN A 359 -26.55 9.08 7.22
CA ASN A 359 -27.69 9.27 8.11
C ASN A 359 -27.42 10.27 9.25
N SER A 360 -26.15 10.54 9.57
CA SER A 360 -25.78 11.54 10.57
C SER A 360 -25.85 12.99 10.06
N MET A 361 -26.00 13.21 8.75
CA MET A 361 -26.09 14.53 8.15
C MET A 361 -27.42 15.18 8.48
N GLN A 362 -27.40 16.44 8.95
CA GLN A 362 -28.58 17.13 9.46
C GLN A 362 -29.33 17.97 8.43
N ILE A 363 -28.70 18.24 7.28
CA ILE A 363 -29.27 19.11 6.24
C ILE A 363 -29.69 18.19 5.09
N PRO A 364 -31.01 17.94 4.90
CA PRO A 364 -31.48 17.16 3.75
C PRO A 364 -31.22 17.88 2.44
N CYS A 365 -31.10 17.11 1.36
CA CYS A 365 -31.06 17.64 0.01
C CYS A 365 -32.44 18.18 -0.38
N GLU A 366 -32.47 19.32 -1.11
CA GLU A 366 -33.69 19.94 -1.61
C GLU A 366 -34.17 19.32 -2.93
#